data_63cfdf40b819c63172420a378ac0e835
#
_entry.id   63cfdf40b819c63172420a378ac0e835
#
_cell.length_a   1.000
_cell.length_b   1.000
_cell.length_c   1.000
_cell.angle_alpha   90.00
_cell.angle_beta   90.00
_cell.angle_gamma   90.00
#
_symmetry.space_group_name_H-M   'P 1'
#
loop_
_entity.id
_entity.type
_entity.pdbx_description
1 polymer ?
#
loop_
_entity_poly.entity_id
_entity_poly.type
_entity_poly.pdbx_seq_one_letter_code
_entity_poly.pdbx_strand_id
1 'polypeptide(L)'
;MDPGQGRPGGTEGQPEISRVRVRSLLAGLAAACCCAAVQAAGEHERRLTAELVVVAGDVRRLNNGEGGLQEREGMAMRVRGALASLPMSFRRANLDPAPARSLHGLAGRADWGALSATFVLLMQRHPFDARSILVAAPTPEMLALGATIHRTTCAGCHSVSAADSLLPAKNLAEQLAGMPREEFAARLLLGVRGDKTTAWRNPFSDFELAALIAHYSKALPAQTR
;
A
#
# COMPACT_ATOMS: atom_id res chain seq x y z
N MET A 1 -22.95 -61.14 69.70
CA MET A 1 -21.56 -60.76 69.62
C MET A 1 -21.36 -60.10 68.26
N ASP A 2 -21.37 -58.87 68.31
CA ASP A 2 -20.67 -57.73 67.86
C ASP A 2 -20.18 -57.55 66.48
N PRO A 3 -19.81 -56.41 66.25
CA PRO A 3 -20.59 -55.21 65.81
C PRO A 3 -20.29 -54.80 64.39
N GLY A 4 -21.15 -53.98 63.89
CA GLY A 4 -21.00 -53.31 62.62
C GLY A 4 -20.00 -52.17 62.65
N GLN A 5 -19.36 -51.87 61.51
CA GLN A 5 -18.69 -50.63 61.27
C GLN A 5 -19.22 -50.00 59.99
N GLY A 6 -19.87 -48.83 60.20
CA GLY A 6 -20.28 -47.99 59.11
C GLY A 6 -19.08 -47.33 58.38
N ARG A 7 -19.20 -47.21 57.07
CA ARG A 7 -18.32 -46.33 56.23
C ARG A 7 -19.03 -45.02 56.02
N PRO A 8 -18.35 -43.88 56.18
CA PRO A 8 -18.89 -42.62 55.74
C PRO A 8 -18.64 -42.45 54.21
N GLY A 9 -19.68 -42.08 53.52
CA GLY A 9 -19.62 -41.68 52.11
C GLY A 9 -18.89 -40.37 51.93
N GLY A 10 -17.77 -40.39 51.24
CA GLY A 10 -17.12 -39.21 50.77
C GLY A 10 -17.78 -38.73 49.48
N THR A 11 -18.44 -37.62 49.53
CA THR A 11 -18.83 -36.86 48.34
C THR A 11 -17.61 -36.16 47.77
N GLU A 12 -17.06 -36.70 46.70
CA GLU A 12 -16.05 -36.01 45.89
C GLU A 12 -16.69 -34.81 45.19
N GLY A 13 -16.33 -33.63 45.69
CA GLY A 13 -16.62 -32.36 45.04
C GLY A 13 -15.81 -32.25 43.77
N GLN A 14 -16.46 -32.29 42.63
CA GLN A 14 -15.82 -31.95 41.35
C GLN A 14 -15.51 -30.46 41.32
N PRO A 15 -14.33 -30.06 40.85
CA PRO A 15 -13.95 -28.64 40.79
C PRO A 15 -14.72 -27.94 39.65
N GLU A 16 -15.52 -26.95 40.01
CA GLU A 16 -16.23 -26.03 39.10
C GLU A 16 -15.31 -25.04 38.31
N ILE A 17 -14.02 -25.32 38.19
CA ILE A 17 -13.01 -24.36 37.74
C ILE A 17 -12.95 -24.26 36.21
N SER A 18 -13.64 -25.08 35.43
CA SER A 18 -13.36 -25.20 34.00
C SER A 18 -14.19 -24.27 33.08
N ARG A 19 -15.41 -23.90 33.47
CA ARG A 19 -16.32 -23.20 32.53
C ARG A 19 -16.14 -21.71 32.40
N VAL A 20 -15.66 -21.03 33.43
CA VAL A 20 -15.46 -19.55 33.38
C VAL A 20 -14.17 -19.18 32.61
N ARG A 21 -13.10 -19.97 32.80
CA ARG A 21 -11.81 -19.70 32.10
C ARG A 21 -11.89 -19.97 30.61
N VAL A 22 -12.63 -20.95 30.14
CA VAL A 22 -12.82 -21.25 28.72
C VAL A 22 -13.62 -20.14 28.02
N ARG A 23 -14.68 -19.62 28.67
CA ARG A 23 -15.47 -18.51 28.11
C ARG A 23 -14.65 -17.22 27.97
N SER A 24 -13.80 -16.91 28.93
CA SER A 24 -12.92 -15.71 28.85
C SER A 24 -11.84 -15.85 27.79
N LEU A 25 -11.28 -17.04 27.58
CA LEU A 25 -10.31 -17.32 26.52
C LEU A 25 -10.95 -17.23 25.12
N LEU A 26 -12.16 -17.76 24.95
CA LEU A 26 -12.88 -17.67 23.67
C LEU A 26 -13.31 -16.23 23.35
N ALA A 27 -13.72 -15.44 24.33
CA ALA A 27 -14.04 -14.02 24.14
C ALA A 27 -12.81 -13.20 23.77
N GLY A 28 -11.66 -13.47 24.38
CA GLY A 28 -10.39 -12.82 24.06
C GLY A 28 -9.89 -13.17 22.65
N LEU A 29 -10.03 -14.42 22.22
CA LEU A 29 -9.68 -14.86 20.87
C LEU A 29 -10.58 -14.22 19.80
N ALA A 30 -11.89 -14.13 20.06
CA ALA A 30 -12.83 -13.49 19.16
C ALA A 30 -12.57 -11.99 19.01
N ALA A 31 -12.26 -11.29 20.10
CA ALA A 31 -11.91 -9.86 20.06
C ALA A 31 -10.59 -9.61 19.29
N ALA A 32 -9.57 -10.44 19.48
CA ALA A 32 -8.31 -10.35 18.75
C ALA A 32 -8.49 -10.61 17.25
N CYS A 33 -9.32 -11.59 16.86
CA CYS A 33 -9.65 -11.84 15.45
C CYS A 33 -10.40 -10.67 14.80
N CYS A 34 -11.34 -10.03 15.51
CA CYS A 34 -12.05 -8.85 14.99
C CYS A 34 -11.10 -7.66 14.77
N CYS A 35 -10.20 -7.40 15.70
CA CYS A 35 -9.21 -6.32 15.54
C CYS A 35 -8.27 -6.55 14.35
N ALA A 36 -7.79 -7.77 14.15
CA ALA A 36 -6.93 -8.13 13.02
C ALA A 36 -7.66 -7.98 11.66
N ALA A 37 -8.94 -8.34 11.60
CA ALA A 37 -9.76 -8.18 10.39
C ALA A 37 -10.00 -6.72 10.03
N VAL A 38 -10.23 -5.85 11.02
CA VAL A 38 -10.39 -4.39 10.80
C VAL A 38 -9.10 -3.76 10.30
N GLN A 39 -7.94 -4.13 10.87
CA GLN A 39 -6.64 -3.65 10.40
C GLN A 39 -6.32 -4.11 8.96
N ALA A 40 -6.63 -5.36 8.63
CA ALA A 40 -6.43 -5.89 7.28
C ALA A 40 -7.33 -5.19 6.25
N ALA A 41 -8.57 -4.87 6.61
CA ALA A 41 -9.49 -4.11 5.74
C ALA A 41 -8.96 -2.69 5.47
N GLY A 42 -8.49 -1.99 6.50
CA GLY A 42 -7.89 -0.66 6.37
C GLY A 42 -6.64 -0.64 5.50
N GLU A 43 -5.77 -1.66 5.61
CA GLU A 43 -4.59 -1.76 4.73
C GLU A 43 -4.98 -2.01 3.27
N HIS A 44 -5.99 -2.83 3.00
CA HIS A 44 -6.47 -3.05 1.64
C HIS A 44 -7.09 -1.79 1.03
N GLU A 45 -7.85 -1.02 1.81
CA GLU A 45 -8.40 0.25 1.38
C GLU A 45 -7.29 1.27 1.09
N ARG A 46 -6.32 1.39 1.98
CA ARG A 46 -5.16 2.26 1.80
C ARG A 46 -4.38 1.92 0.52
N ARG A 47 -4.14 0.64 0.26
CA ARG A 47 -3.47 0.20 -0.97
C ARG A 47 -4.31 0.45 -2.21
N LEU A 48 -5.63 0.27 -2.15
CA LEU A 48 -6.53 0.61 -3.23
C LEU A 48 -6.48 2.10 -3.57
N THR A 49 -6.59 2.97 -2.56
CA THR A 49 -6.58 4.42 -2.77
C THR A 49 -5.23 4.91 -3.32
N ALA A 50 -4.11 4.36 -2.84
CA ALA A 50 -2.79 4.60 -3.44
C ALA A 50 -2.71 4.12 -4.90
N GLU A 51 -3.30 2.96 -5.21
CA GLU A 51 -3.39 2.45 -6.58
C GLU A 51 -4.14 3.41 -7.50
N LEU A 52 -5.27 3.95 -7.04
CA LEU A 52 -6.05 4.94 -7.81
C LEU A 52 -5.19 6.17 -8.15
N VAL A 53 -4.42 6.68 -7.19
CA VAL A 53 -3.51 7.83 -7.39
C VAL A 53 -2.43 7.52 -8.41
N VAL A 54 -1.78 6.36 -8.31
CA VAL A 54 -0.71 5.95 -9.25
C VAL A 54 -1.23 5.79 -10.66
N VAL A 55 -2.37 5.10 -10.83
CA VAL A 55 -2.96 4.88 -12.15
C VAL A 55 -3.47 6.19 -12.75
N ALA A 56 -4.10 7.06 -11.95
CA ALA A 56 -4.49 8.40 -12.39
C ALA A 56 -3.31 9.23 -12.88
N GLY A 57 -2.15 9.16 -12.19
CA GLY A 57 -0.92 9.81 -12.63
C GLY A 57 -0.42 9.30 -13.98
N ASP A 58 -0.43 7.98 -14.20
CA ASP A 58 -0.05 7.39 -15.48
C ASP A 58 -1.04 7.76 -16.61
N VAL A 59 -2.35 7.73 -16.33
CA VAL A 59 -3.40 8.13 -17.27
C VAL A 59 -3.26 9.61 -17.65
N ARG A 60 -3.00 10.49 -16.68
CA ARG A 60 -2.75 11.92 -16.94
C ARG A 60 -1.57 12.12 -17.89
N ARG A 61 -0.44 11.45 -17.65
CA ARG A 61 0.74 11.53 -18.53
C ARG A 61 0.46 11.02 -19.93
N LEU A 62 -0.28 9.90 -20.06
CA LEU A 62 -0.72 9.38 -21.36
C LEU A 62 -1.62 10.38 -22.09
N ASN A 63 -2.58 10.98 -21.38
CA ASN A 63 -3.49 11.97 -21.93
C ASN A 63 -2.77 13.23 -22.42
N ASN A 64 -1.70 13.64 -21.71
CA ASN A 64 -0.86 14.80 -22.06
C ASN A 64 0.21 14.46 -23.10
N GLY A 65 0.36 13.21 -23.53
CA GLY A 65 1.39 12.77 -24.45
C GLY A 65 2.82 12.84 -23.88
N GLU A 66 2.96 12.81 -22.54
CA GLU A 66 4.25 12.92 -21.86
C GLU A 66 5.11 11.65 -22.06
N GLY A 67 6.42 11.84 -22.20
CA GLY A 67 7.41 10.78 -22.36
C GLY A 67 7.60 10.29 -23.80
N GLY A 68 8.67 9.53 -24.04
CA GLY A 68 8.97 8.91 -25.33
C GLY A 68 7.98 7.76 -25.67
N LEU A 69 8.07 7.25 -26.90
CA LEU A 69 7.16 6.19 -27.36
C LEU A 69 7.16 4.97 -26.44
N GLN A 70 8.35 4.44 -26.10
CA GLN A 70 8.49 3.28 -25.21
C GLN A 70 7.95 3.54 -23.78
N GLU A 71 8.18 4.76 -23.25
CA GLU A 71 7.64 5.13 -21.94
C GLU A 71 6.12 5.16 -21.95
N ARG A 72 5.51 5.73 -23.00
CA ARG A 72 4.05 5.74 -23.16
C ARG A 72 3.46 4.35 -23.32
N GLU A 73 4.10 3.49 -24.11
CA GLU A 73 3.69 2.07 -24.24
C GLU A 73 3.78 1.35 -22.89
N GLY A 74 4.88 1.52 -22.14
CA GLY A 74 5.04 0.98 -20.80
C GLY A 74 4.00 1.49 -19.81
N MET A 75 3.68 2.81 -19.84
CA MET A 75 2.59 3.37 -19.03
C MET A 75 1.24 2.79 -19.40
N ALA A 76 0.92 2.68 -20.70
CA ALA A 76 -0.33 2.10 -21.16
C ALA A 76 -0.48 0.63 -20.74
N MET A 77 0.61 -0.16 -20.79
CA MET A 77 0.62 -1.54 -20.30
C MET A 77 0.37 -1.61 -18.79
N ARG A 78 1.02 -0.74 -18.00
CA ARG A 78 0.79 -0.68 -16.55
C ARG A 78 -0.65 -0.31 -16.22
N VAL A 79 -1.21 0.70 -16.89
CA VAL A 79 -2.61 1.10 -16.71
C VAL A 79 -3.55 -0.08 -17.00
N ARG A 80 -3.40 -0.76 -18.13
CA ARG A 80 -4.23 -1.93 -18.47
C ARG A 80 -4.11 -3.05 -17.45
N GLY A 81 -2.88 -3.36 -17.00
CA GLY A 81 -2.62 -4.37 -15.97
C GLY A 81 -3.23 -4.00 -14.61
N ALA A 82 -3.11 -2.72 -14.21
CA ALA A 82 -3.72 -2.22 -12.99
C ALA A 82 -5.25 -2.31 -13.05
N LEU A 83 -5.87 -1.88 -14.15
CA LEU A 83 -7.32 -1.96 -14.35
C LEU A 83 -7.85 -3.39 -14.33
N ALA A 84 -7.08 -4.37 -14.80
CA ALA A 84 -7.44 -5.78 -14.73
C ALA A 84 -7.55 -6.27 -13.29
N SER A 85 -6.69 -5.79 -12.38
CA SER A 85 -6.66 -6.18 -10.97
C SER A 85 -7.56 -5.30 -10.06
N LEU A 86 -7.92 -4.12 -10.52
CA LEU A 86 -8.64 -3.11 -9.72
C LEU A 86 -9.97 -3.62 -9.11
N PRO A 87 -10.83 -4.38 -9.85
CA PRO A 87 -12.04 -4.93 -9.25
C PRO A 87 -11.76 -5.87 -8.06
N MET A 88 -10.63 -6.59 -8.05
CA MET A 88 -10.22 -7.41 -6.93
C MET A 88 -9.75 -6.53 -5.75
N SER A 89 -9.03 -5.44 -6.03
CA SER A 89 -8.59 -4.49 -5.01
C SER A 89 -9.79 -3.84 -4.30
N PHE A 90 -10.84 -3.47 -5.05
CA PHE A 90 -12.10 -2.99 -4.47
C PHE A 90 -12.75 -4.04 -3.55
N ARG A 91 -12.87 -5.29 -4.00
CA ARG A 91 -13.43 -6.38 -3.16
C ARG A 91 -12.63 -6.61 -1.89
N ARG A 92 -11.29 -6.59 -1.95
CA ARG A 92 -10.42 -6.74 -0.77
C ARG A 92 -10.59 -5.60 0.24
N ALA A 93 -10.90 -4.41 -0.25
CA ALA A 93 -11.23 -3.25 0.56
C ALA A 93 -12.70 -3.23 1.03
N ASN A 94 -13.48 -4.29 0.78
CA ASN A 94 -14.92 -4.38 1.05
C ASN A 94 -15.75 -3.29 0.36
N LEU A 95 -15.32 -2.85 -0.83
CA LEU A 95 -15.99 -1.83 -1.64
C LEU A 95 -16.62 -2.45 -2.91
N ASP A 96 -17.64 -1.78 -3.46
CA ASP A 96 -18.27 -2.21 -4.72
C ASP A 96 -17.28 -2.12 -5.90
N PRO A 97 -17.01 -3.24 -6.59
CA PRO A 97 -16.11 -3.27 -7.74
C PRO A 97 -16.74 -2.77 -9.05
N ALA A 98 -18.02 -2.43 -9.08
CA ALA A 98 -18.72 -2.03 -10.30
C ALA A 98 -18.06 -0.82 -11.00
N PRO A 99 -17.63 0.24 -10.32
CA PRO A 99 -16.95 1.37 -10.96
C PRO A 99 -15.64 0.98 -11.65
N ALA A 100 -14.91 -0.02 -11.10
CA ALA A 100 -13.65 -0.47 -11.69
C ALA A 100 -13.84 -1.28 -12.97
N ARG A 101 -14.94 -2.02 -13.11
CA ARG A 101 -15.21 -2.85 -14.29
C ARG A 101 -15.43 -2.04 -15.56
N SER A 102 -16.05 -0.87 -15.46
CA SER A 102 -16.32 -0.01 -16.63
C SER A 102 -15.07 0.63 -17.22
N LEU A 103 -13.98 0.76 -16.44
CA LEU A 103 -12.74 1.42 -16.88
C LEU A 103 -11.97 0.62 -17.92
N HIS A 104 -12.14 -0.70 -17.92
CA HIS A 104 -11.40 -1.60 -18.83
C HIS A 104 -11.68 -1.30 -20.31
N GLY A 105 -12.93 -1.01 -20.64
CA GLY A 105 -13.33 -0.62 -21.99
C GLY A 105 -12.72 0.68 -22.47
N LEU A 106 -12.56 1.67 -21.59
CA LEU A 106 -11.92 2.95 -21.91
C LEU A 106 -10.42 2.75 -22.22
N ALA A 107 -9.72 1.98 -21.40
CA ALA A 107 -8.30 1.68 -21.63
C ALA A 107 -8.06 0.87 -22.90
N GLY A 108 -8.99 -0.04 -23.26
CA GLY A 108 -8.93 -0.80 -24.50
C GLY A 108 -9.00 0.08 -25.75
N ARG A 109 -9.77 1.17 -25.70
CA ARG A 109 -9.89 2.16 -26.77
C ARG A 109 -8.86 3.28 -26.71
N ALA A 110 -7.96 3.25 -25.71
CA ALA A 110 -6.99 4.31 -25.41
C ALA A 110 -7.66 5.69 -25.17
N ASP A 111 -8.88 5.69 -24.63
CA ASP A 111 -9.61 6.93 -24.27
C ASP A 111 -9.09 7.46 -22.93
N TRP A 112 -7.89 8.03 -22.97
CA TRP A 112 -7.20 8.52 -21.78
C TRP A 112 -7.90 9.72 -21.16
N GLY A 113 -8.60 10.54 -21.97
CA GLY A 113 -9.38 11.67 -21.47
C GLY A 113 -10.56 11.23 -20.61
N ALA A 114 -11.38 10.30 -21.10
CA ALA A 114 -12.50 9.75 -20.34
C ALA A 114 -12.02 8.99 -19.09
N LEU A 115 -10.90 8.24 -19.19
CA LEU A 115 -10.28 7.59 -18.05
C LEU A 115 -9.84 8.62 -17.00
N SER A 116 -9.15 9.68 -17.40
CA SER A 116 -8.69 10.74 -16.49
C SER A 116 -9.85 11.35 -15.72
N ALA A 117 -10.95 11.72 -16.41
CA ALA A 117 -12.14 12.26 -15.78
C ALA A 117 -12.76 11.28 -14.77
N THR A 118 -12.81 9.98 -15.12
CA THR A 118 -13.36 8.96 -14.21
C THR A 118 -12.47 8.76 -13.00
N PHE A 119 -11.14 8.77 -13.15
CA PHE A 119 -10.23 8.66 -12.01
C PHE A 119 -10.32 9.84 -11.05
N VAL A 120 -10.55 11.07 -11.54
CA VAL A 120 -10.80 12.24 -10.67
C VAL A 120 -11.99 11.97 -9.73
N LEU A 121 -13.10 11.46 -10.28
CA LEU A 121 -14.29 11.13 -9.47
C LEU A 121 -14.04 9.99 -8.49
N LEU A 122 -13.29 8.96 -8.89
CA LEU A 122 -12.93 7.86 -8.01
C LEU A 122 -12.03 8.31 -6.85
N MET A 123 -11.04 9.16 -7.12
CA MET A 123 -10.15 9.69 -6.09
C MET A 123 -10.87 10.63 -5.12
N GLN A 124 -11.86 11.41 -5.60
CA GLN A 124 -12.70 12.22 -4.72
C GLN A 124 -13.54 11.35 -3.78
N ARG A 125 -14.05 10.23 -4.27
CA ARG A 125 -14.85 9.27 -3.48
C ARG A 125 -14.01 8.41 -2.54
N HIS A 126 -12.78 8.12 -2.94
CA HIS A 126 -11.83 7.26 -2.24
C HIS A 126 -10.47 7.97 -2.14
N PRO A 127 -10.36 9.00 -1.28
CA PRO A 127 -9.13 9.78 -1.16
C PRO A 127 -8.01 8.94 -0.53
N PHE A 128 -6.79 9.09 -1.05
CA PHE A 128 -5.62 8.49 -0.45
C PHE A 128 -5.15 9.31 0.76
N ASP A 129 -5.10 8.70 1.93
CA ASP A 129 -4.54 9.34 3.13
C ASP A 129 -3.02 9.14 3.18
N ALA A 130 -2.30 10.19 2.82
CA ALA A 130 -0.84 10.23 2.84
C ALA A 130 -0.26 10.95 4.08
N ARG A 131 -1.09 11.37 5.07
CA ARG A 131 -0.64 12.21 6.20
C ARG A 131 0.45 11.58 7.04
N SER A 132 0.43 10.27 7.23
CA SER A 132 1.48 9.53 7.96
C SER A 132 2.81 9.45 7.22
N ILE A 133 2.80 9.65 5.90
CA ILE A 133 3.96 9.55 5.01
C ILE A 133 4.48 10.94 4.60
N LEU A 134 3.59 11.93 4.43
CA LEU A 134 3.94 13.30 4.01
C LEU A 134 4.07 14.22 5.23
N VAL A 135 5.19 14.13 5.93
CA VAL A 135 5.48 14.99 7.08
C VAL A 135 5.92 16.39 6.64
N ALA A 136 5.42 17.42 7.35
CA ALA A 136 5.73 18.81 7.04
C ALA A 136 7.16 19.23 7.46
N ALA A 137 7.61 18.73 8.62
CA ALA A 137 8.91 19.09 9.20
C ALA A 137 9.68 17.81 9.60
N PRO A 138 10.51 17.26 8.70
CA PRO A 138 11.31 16.09 8.99
C PRO A 138 12.43 16.42 9.98
N THR A 139 12.71 15.50 10.92
CA THR A 139 13.83 15.62 11.84
C THR A 139 15.16 15.23 11.19
N PRO A 140 16.32 15.63 11.78
CA PRO A 140 17.63 15.18 11.32
C PRO A 140 17.75 13.66 11.29
N GLU A 141 17.16 12.95 12.25
CA GLU A 141 17.17 11.49 12.35
C GLU A 141 16.38 10.87 11.19
N MET A 142 15.23 11.43 10.82
CA MET A 142 14.48 10.98 9.64
C MET A 142 15.29 11.16 8.36
N LEU A 143 15.98 12.30 8.21
CA LEU A 143 16.84 12.54 7.03
C LEU A 143 17.98 11.54 6.95
N ALA A 144 18.63 11.23 8.09
CA ALA A 144 19.70 10.24 8.15
C ALA A 144 19.20 8.82 7.86
N LEU A 145 18.02 8.45 8.39
CA LEU A 145 17.36 7.18 8.11
C LEU A 145 17.04 7.05 6.61
N GLY A 146 16.39 8.06 6.02
CA GLY A 146 16.06 8.07 4.59
C GLY A 146 17.29 7.93 3.69
N ALA A 147 18.39 8.63 4.02
CA ALA A 147 19.65 8.49 3.31
C ALA A 147 20.24 7.08 3.43
N THR A 148 20.11 6.45 4.60
CA THR A 148 20.59 5.10 4.83
C THR A 148 19.78 4.09 4.04
N ILE A 149 18.44 4.15 4.09
CA ILE A 149 17.55 3.28 3.32
C ILE A 149 17.82 3.45 1.82
N HIS A 150 17.93 4.69 1.33
CA HIS A 150 18.27 4.94 -0.07
C HIS A 150 19.55 4.20 -0.47
N ARG A 151 20.63 4.42 0.26
CA ARG A 151 21.95 3.85 -0.04
C ARG A 151 21.94 2.32 -0.04
N THR A 152 21.24 1.69 0.90
CA THR A 152 21.28 0.22 1.07
C THR A 152 20.26 -0.52 0.21
N THR A 153 19.18 0.14 -0.20
CA THR A 153 18.05 -0.56 -0.83
C THR A 153 17.70 0.00 -2.21
N CYS A 154 17.79 1.32 -2.40
CA CYS A 154 17.28 1.98 -3.62
C CYS A 154 18.40 2.34 -4.60
N ALA A 155 19.58 2.71 -4.09
CA ALA A 155 20.66 3.29 -4.89
C ALA A 155 21.18 2.34 -5.98
N GLY A 156 21.17 1.02 -5.74
CA GLY A 156 21.63 0.05 -6.72
C GLY A 156 20.93 0.15 -8.08
N CYS A 157 19.63 0.52 -8.08
CA CYS A 157 18.85 0.72 -9.31
C CYS A 157 18.69 2.20 -9.67
N HIS A 158 18.60 3.09 -8.67
CA HIS A 158 18.16 4.48 -8.87
C HIS A 158 19.29 5.53 -8.83
N SER A 159 20.55 5.16 -8.54
CA SER A 159 21.68 6.09 -8.56
C SER A 159 22.51 6.02 -9.83
N VAL A 160 22.47 4.90 -10.54
CA VAL A 160 23.23 4.71 -11.78
C VAL A 160 22.24 4.44 -12.91
N SER A 161 22.17 5.37 -13.87
CA SER A 161 21.44 5.11 -15.10
C SER A 161 22.14 3.95 -15.82
N ALA A 162 21.48 2.80 -15.92
CA ALA A 162 21.97 1.70 -16.73
C ALA A 162 21.87 2.12 -18.20
N ALA A 163 22.96 2.62 -18.77
CA ALA A 163 23.01 3.16 -20.13
C ALA A 163 22.52 2.13 -21.19
N ASP A 164 22.64 0.84 -20.89
CA ASP A 164 22.23 -0.25 -21.77
C ASP A 164 20.78 -0.68 -21.60
N SER A 165 20.03 -0.08 -20.66
CA SER A 165 18.61 -0.38 -20.45
C SER A 165 17.73 0.48 -21.34
N LEU A 166 16.76 -0.14 -22.03
CA LEU A 166 15.74 0.57 -22.82
C LEU A 166 14.86 1.50 -21.96
N LEU A 167 14.64 1.14 -20.71
CA LEU A 167 13.88 1.92 -19.73
C LEU A 167 14.65 1.90 -18.39
N PRO A 168 15.70 2.72 -18.26
CA PRO A 168 16.49 2.78 -17.04
C PRO A 168 15.65 3.30 -15.87
N ALA A 169 15.95 2.80 -14.67
CA ALA A 169 15.35 3.33 -13.46
C ALA A 169 15.71 4.81 -13.30
N LYS A 170 14.71 5.67 -13.12
CA LYS A 170 14.91 7.11 -12.96
C LYS A 170 15.40 7.43 -11.55
N ASN A 171 16.18 8.49 -11.40
CA ASN A 171 16.55 9.04 -10.09
C ASN A 171 15.28 9.39 -9.28
N LEU A 172 15.20 8.94 -8.03
CA LEU A 172 13.99 9.12 -7.20
C LEU A 172 13.76 10.57 -6.78
N ALA A 173 14.81 11.37 -6.59
CA ALA A 173 14.65 12.80 -6.30
C ALA A 173 14.08 13.55 -7.52
N GLU A 174 14.58 13.23 -8.74
CA GLU A 174 14.05 13.80 -9.99
C GLU A 174 12.59 13.37 -10.22
N GLN A 175 12.25 12.12 -9.91
CA GLN A 175 10.86 11.66 -9.97
C GLN A 175 9.95 12.42 -9.01
N LEU A 176 10.42 12.68 -7.78
CA LEU A 176 9.67 13.50 -6.83
C LEU A 176 9.48 14.94 -7.34
N ALA A 177 10.47 15.52 -8.02
CA ALA A 177 10.34 16.84 -8.62
C ALA A 177 9.33 16.88 -9.77
N GLY A 178 9.21 15.79 -10.51
CA GLY A 178 8.38 15.67 -11.72
C GLY A 178 6.94 15.25 -11.51
N MET A 179 6.49 15.03 -10.26
CA MET A 179 5.11 14.59 -9.97
C MET A 179 4.57 15.14 -8.65
N PRO A 180 3.24 15.13 -8.42
CA PRO A 180 2.67 15.48 -7.12
C PRO A 180 3.26 14.61 -5.99
N ARG A 181 3.55 15.22 -4.84
CA ARG A 181 4.14 14.51 -3.68
C ARG A 181 3.27 13.33 -3.22
N GLU A 182 1.95 13.48 -3.30
CA GLU A 182 1.00 12.42 -2.97
C GLU A 182 1.13 11.22 -3.93
N GLU A 183 1.30 11.47 -5.23
CA GLU A 183 1.55 10.43 -6.22
C GLU A 183 2.88 9.70 -5.95
N PHE A 184 3.92 10.44 -5.62
CA PHE A 184 5.21 9.85 -5.26
C PHE A 184 5.10 8.98 -3.99
N ALA A 185 4.39 9.46 -2.96
CA ALA A 185 4.12 8.69 -1.74
C ALA A 185 3.34 7.40 -2.03
N ALA A 186 2.31 7.47 -2.87
CA ALA A 186 1.54 6.31 -3.30
C ALA A 186 2.42 5.29 -4.06
N ARG A 187 3.31 5.74 -4.93
CA ARG A 187 4.27 4.87 -5.64
C ARG A 187 5.24 4.18 -4.69
N LEU A 188 5.78 4.89 -3.71
CA LEU A 188 6.63 4.29 -2.68
C LEU A 188 5.86 3.26 -1.84
N LEU A 189 4.65 3.57 -1.41
CA LEU A 189 3.81 2.65 -0.63
C LEU A 189 3.52 1.35 -1.38
N LEU A 190 3.21 1.42 -2.67
CA LEU A 190 2.89 0.25 -3.48
C LEU A 190 4.12 -0.57 -3.88
N GLY A 191 5.28 0.07 -3.98
CA GLY A 191 6.52 -0.55 -4.42
C GLY A 191 6.64 -0.68 -5.94
N VAL A 192 7.65 -1.42 -6.38
CA VAL A 192 7.96 -1.60 -7.81
C VAL A 192 7.04 -2.64 -8.44
N ARG A 193 6.41 -2.29 -9.53
CA ARG A 193 5.66 -3.21 -10.40
C ARG A 193 6.51 -3.56 -11.60
N GLY A 194 7.11 -4.70 -11.55
CA GLY A 194 7.93 -5.25 -12.62
C GLY A 194 7.52 -6.67 -12.97
N ASP A 195 8.41 -7.39 -13.62
CA ASP A 195 8.30 -8.84 -13.85
C ASP A 195 8.65 -9.64 -12.58
N LYS A 196 8.79 -10.95 -12.70
CA LYS A 196 9.10 -11.85 -11.58
C LYS A 196 10.44 -11.53 -10.89
N THR A 197 11.35 -10.85 -11.58
CA THR A 197 12.70 -10.53 -11.08
C THR A 197 12.77 -9.12 -10.49
N THR A 198 11.94 -8.19 -10.95
CA THR A 198 11.96 -6.78 -10.60
C THR A 198 10.76 -6.32 -9.78
N ALA A 199 9.68 -7.14 -9.68
CA ALA A 199 8.53 -6.79 -8.85
C ALA A 199 8.92 -6.82 -7.37
N TRP A 200 8.73 -5.70 -6.70
CA TRP A 200 9.10 -5.57 -5.30
C TRP A 200 8.02 -4.86 -4.49
N ARG A 201 7.50 -5.56 -3.47
CA ARG A 201 6.58 -4.96 -2.51
C ARG A 201 7.41 -4.22 -1.46
N ASN A 202 7.13 -2.94 -1.29
CA ASN A 202 7.82 -2.14 -0.29
C ASN A 202 7.50 -2.61 1.14
N PRO A 203 8.49 -3.05 1.94
CA PRO A 203 8.29 -3.55 3.29
C PRO A 203 8.33 -2.43 4.33
N PHE A 204 8.59 -1.17 3.93
CA PHE A 204 8.84 -0.07 4.85
C PHE A 204 7.58 0.38 5.58
N SER A 205 7.76 0.73 6.85
CA SER A 205 6.77 1.42 7.67
C SER A 205 6.51 2.84 7.17
N ASP A 206 5.43 3.46 7.61
CA ASP A 206 5.11 4.86 7.28
C ASP A 206 6.22 5.83 7.68
N PHE A 207 6.86 5.58 8.82
CA PHE A 207 7.98 6.39 9.28
C PHE A 207 9.19 6.30 8.34
N GLU A 208 9.50 5.10 7.85
CA GLU A 208 10.59 4.88 6.89
C GLU A 208 10.26 5.47 5.51
N LEU A 209 9.00 5.35 5.06
CA LEU A 209 8.53 6.00 3.83
C LEU A 209 8.61 7.53 3.95
N ALA A 210 8.20 8.09 5.09
CA ALA A 210 8.33 9.52 5.36
C ALA A 210 9.78 9.97 5.38
N ALA A 211 10.68 9.17 5.96
CA ALA A 211 12.12 9.43 5.98
C ALA A 211 12.73 9.43 4.56
N LEU A 212 12.32 8.50 3.70
CA LEU A 212 12.73 8.46 2.29
C LEU A 212 12.27 9.70 1.53
N ILE A 213 10.99 10.10 1.67
CA ILE A 213 10.45 11.29 1.01
C ILE A 213 11.16 12.55 1.50
N ALA A 214 11.43 12.65 2.80
CA ALA A 214 12.18 13.75 3.38
C ALA A 214 13.60 13.85 2.78
N HIS A 215 14.30 12.72 2.68
CA HIS A 215 15.62 12.63 2.07
C HIS A 215 15.61 13.12 0.61
N TYR A 216 14.69 12.62 -0.23
CA TYR A 216 14.59 13.05 -1.63
C TYR A 216 14.17 14.52 -1.76
N SER A 217 13.27 15.00 -0.90
CA SER A 217 12.87 16.41 -0.90
C SER A 217 14.02 17.34 -0.56
N LYS A 218 14.95 16.93 0.31
CA LYS A 218 16.15 17.72 0.65
C LYS A 218 17.15 17.77 -0.51
N ALA A 219 17.22 16.73 -1.32
CA ALA A 219 18.11 16.66 -2.48
C ALA A 219 17.65 17.59 -3.63
N LEU A 220 16.40 18.08 -3.60
CA LEU A 220 15.89 19.01 -4.61
C LEU A 220 16.40 20.45 -4.36
N PRO A 221 16.65 21.25 -5.42
CA PRO A 221 16.91 22.68 -5.29
C PRO A 221 15.77 23.40 -4.55
N ALA A 222 16.10 24.48 -3.83
CA ALA A 222 15.14 25.22 -3.00
C ALA A 222 13.89 25.72 -3.75
N GLN A 223 13.98 25.88 -5.07
CA GLN A 223 12.88 26.33 -5.94
C GLN A 223 11.83 25.26 -6.25
N THR A 224 12.09 24.00 -5.96
CA THR A 224 11.22 22.84 -6.27
C THR A 224 10.60 22.20 -5.01
N ARG A 225 10.84 22.78 -3.83
CA ARG A 225 10.36 22.26 -2.54
C ARG A 225 8.95 22.71 -2.16
#